data_3d472154d4cffb0891460a6ee7669ac3
#
_entry.id   3d472154d4cffb0891460a6ee7669ac3
#
_cell.length_a   1.000
_cell.length_b   1.000
_cell.length_c   1.000
_cell.angle_alpha   90.00
_cell.angle_beta   90.00
_cell.angle_gamma   90.00
#
_symmetry.space_group_name_H-M   'P 1'
#
loop_
_entity.id
_entity.type
_entity.pdbx_description
1 polymer ?
#
loop_
_entity_poly.entity_id
_entity_poly.type
_entity_poly.pdbx_seq_one_letter_code
_entity_poly.pdbx_strand_id
1 'polypeptide(L)'
;PCSTHGRTPPCTEAILRAGIARVVAATTDPNPKHAGRGLRLLRKAGLEVRLGVCRVEANTLIAPFACHMLHHRPFFTLKLGLSVDGRIADHTHSSRWITGPAARKEVQALRRAADAIMVGAGTVRHDNPSLWPRPDGQRNPWRIIIAGKGPLPLDAQVFNDEHAKRTIVAAPRGWQPSCAQIIRGKGAAVLELPAKSLLASLARELGNLGIMHVLCEGGGILAGDLLQAGLVDELCIFFSPVLIGGPVGAMGLAQWKLNVAPRFSLRESRRVGHDLFIRMTPATAER
;
A
#
# COMPACT_ATOMS: atom_id res chain seq x y z
N PRO A 1 8.82 -18.81 -14.73
CA PRO A 1 8.82 -18.42 -16.15
C PRO A 1 7.43 -18.56 -16.75
N CYS A 2 6.97 -17.54 -17.51
CA CYS A 2 5.69 -17.58 -18.23
C CYS A 2 5.76 -18.51 -19.45
N SER A 3 4.60 -19.02 -19.87
CA SER A 3 4.45 -19.93 -21.01
C SER A 3 3.46 -19.42 -22.06
N THR A 4 3.06 -18.15 -21.97
CA THR A 4 2.13 -17.51 -22.89
C THR A 4 2.71 -16.20 -23.38
N HIS A 5 2.34 -15.80 -24.60
CA HIS A 5 2.66 -14.49 -25.13
C HIS A 5 1.92 -13.39 -24.34
N GLY A 6 2.64 -12.36 -23.98
CA GLY A 6 2.15 -11.14 -23.37
C GLY A 6 2.70 -9.94 -24.16
N ARG A 7 3.21 -8.93 -23.48
CA ARG A 7 3.97 -7.83 -24.12
C ARG A 7 5.30 -8.31 -24.72
N THR A 8 5.80 -9.44 -24.24
CA THR A 8 7.03 -10.10 -24.66
C THR A 8 6.74 -11.57 -24.93
N PRO A 9 7.58 -12.27 -25.74
CA PRO A 9 7.50 -13.72 -25.92
C PRO A 9 7.65 -14.49 -24.60
N PRO A 10 7.17 -15.74 -24.52
CA PRO A 10 7.24 -16.55 -23.31
C PRO A 10 8.68 -16.76 -22.82
N CYS A 11 8.90 -16.63 -21.51
CA CYS A 11 10.20 -16.93 -20.90
C CYS A 11 10.64 -18.38 -21.17
N THR A 12 9.70 -19.35 -21.25
CA THR A 12 10.00 -20.75 -21.55
C THR A 12 10.67 -20.92 -22.91
N GLU A 13 10.23 -20.20 -23.94
CA GLU A 13 10.84 -20.25 -25.26
C GLU A 13 12.27 -19.69 -25.26
N ALA A 14 12.48 -18.57 -24.58
CA ALA A 14 13.82 -17.97 -24.45
C ALA A 14 14.80 -18.90 -23.72
N ILE A 15 14.34 -19.55 -22.65
CA ILE A 15 15.14 -20.51 -21.87
C ILE A 15 15.53 -21.71 -22.73
N LEU A 16 14.58 -22.29 -23.48
CA LEU A 16 14.84 -23.44 -24.37
C LEU A 16 15.79 -23.07 -25.50
N ARG A 17 15.58 -21.92 -26.14
CA ARG A 17 16.42 -21.43 -27.24
C ARG A 17 17.85 -21.12 -26.78
N ALA A 18 18.05 -20.72 -25.53
CA ALA A 18 19.35 -20.45 -24.97
C ALA A 18 20.13 -21.70 -24.53
N GLY A 19 19.58 -22.92 -24.72
CA GLY A 19 20.23 -24.18 -24.36
C GLY A 19 20.49 -24.35 -22.83
N ILE A 20 19.68 -23.72 -22.00
CA ILE A 20 19.81 -23.81 -20.54
C ILE A 20 19.45 -25.23 -20.09
N ALA A 21 20.35 -25.86 -19.32
CA ALA A 21 20.14 -27.22 -18.82
C ALA A 21 19.35 -27.25 -17.47
N ARG A 22 19.45 -26.19 -16.67
CA ARG A 22 18.89 -26.16 -15.32
C ARG A 22 18.20 -24.83 -15.02
N VAL A 23 17.00 -24.89 -14.45
CA VAL A 23 16.23 -23.71 -13.98
C VAL A 23 15.94 -23.83 -12.50
N VAL A 24 16.30 -22.79 -11.74
CA VAL A 24 15.95 -22.64 -10.33
C VAL A 24 14.93 -21.51 -10.21
N ALA A 25 13.74 -21.81 -9.68
CA ALA A 25 12.68 -20.83 -9.44
C ALA A 25 12.29 -20.81 -7.96
N ALA A 26 12.15 -19.62 -7.40
CA ALA A 26 11.79 -19.44 -6.00
C ALA A 26 10.32 -19.80 -5.74
N THR A 27 9.42 -19.35 -6.59
CA THR A 27 7.96 -19.60 -6.46
C THR A 27 7.30 -19.79 -7.81
N THR A 28 6.06 -20.25 -7.82
CA THR A 28 5.21 -20.32 -9.01
C THR A 28 4.59 -18.96 -9.31
N ASP A 29 4.23 -18.73 -10.57
CA ASP A 29 3.46 -17.56 -10.97
C ASP A 29 2.09 -17.60 -10.27
N PRO A 30 1.70 -16.54 -9.51
CA PRO A 30 0.41 -16.48 -8.83
C PRO A 30 -0.77 -16.36 -9.81
N ASN A 31 -0.52 -15.94 -11.06
CA ASN A 31 -1.57 -15.84 -12.06
C ASN A 31 -2.13 -17.25 -12.38
N PRO A 32 -3.45 -17.50 -12.17
CA PRO A 32 -4.06 -18.81 -12.42
C PRO A 32 -3.85 -19.31 -13.84
N LYS A 33 -3.75 -18.40 -14.82
CA LYS A 33 -3.49 -18.75 -16.24
C LYS A 33 -2.11 -19.37 -16.46
N HIS A 34 -1.15 -19.10 -15.59
CA HIS A 34 0.22 -19.60 -15.67
C HIS A 34 0.50 -20.72 -14.65
N ALA A 35 0.09 -20.60 -13.42
CA ALA A 35 0.08 -21.57 -12.31
C ALA A 35 1.04 -22.76 -12.45
N GLY A 36 2.32 -22.52 -12.60
CA GLY A 36 3.37 -23.55 -12.79
C GLY A 36 3.43 -24.20 -14.17
N ARG A 37 2.59 -23.79 -15.14
CA ARG A 37 2.59 -24.34 -16.52
C ARG A 37 3.95 -24.22 -17.19
N GLY A 38 4.63 -23.06 -17.04
CA GLY A 38 5.98 -22.86 -17.59
C GLY A 38 7.00 -23.86 -17.04
N LEU A 39 6.97 -24.12 -15.73
CA LEU A 39 7.87 -25.09 -15.10
C LEU A 39 7.60 -26.52 -15.57
N ARG A 40 6.32 -26.88 -15.80
CA ARG A 40 5.97 -28.20 -16.37
C ARG A 40 6.46 -28.36 -17.80
N LEU A 41 6.35 -27.31 -18.63
CA LEU A 41 6.87 -27.32 -19.99
C LEU A 41 8.39 -27.51 -20.05
N LEU A 42 9.14 -26.80 -19.20
CA LEU A 42 10.58 -26.94 -19.13
C LEU A 42 11.02 -28.34 -18.67
N ARG A 43 10.34 -28.94 -17.68
CA ARG A 43 10.58 -30.34 -17.30
C ARG A 43 10.31 -31.31 -18.43
N LYS A 44 9.20 -31.13 -19.16
CA LYS A 44 8.87 -31.97 -20.33
C LYS A 44 9.90 -31.86 -21.45
N ALA A 45 10.56 -30.71 -21.58
CA ALA A 45 11.64 -30.48 -22.49
C ALA A 45 13.02 -31.00 -22.01
N GLY A 46 13.08 -31.71 -20.88
CA GLY A 46 14.30 -32.34 -20.36
C GLY A 46 15.15 -31.49 -19.44
N LEU A 47 14.70 -30.27 -19.08
CA LEU A 47 15.47 -29.42 -18.18
C LEU A 47 15.33 -29.88 -16.72
N GLU A 48 16.42 -29.77 -15.96
CA GLU A 48 16.36 -29.87 -14.49
C GLU A 48 15.63 -28.64 -13.95
N VAL A 49 14.53 -28.83 -13.21
CA VAL A 49 13.76 -27.72 -12.63
C VAL A 49 13.64 -27.88 -11.12
N ARG A 50 14.33 -27.02 -10.37
CA ARG A 50 14.26 -26.91 -8.91
C ARG A 50 13.32 -25.75 -8.55
N LEU A 51 12.36 -26.00 -7.64
CA LEU A 51 11.38 -25.01 -7.17
C LEU A 51 11.48 -24.85 -5.65
N GLY A 52 11.28 -23.63 -5.17
CA GLY A 52 11.11 -23.31 -3.74
C GLY A 52 12.35 -22.78 -3.05
N VAL A 53 13.43 -22.52 -3.77
CA VAL A 53 14.62 -21.87 -3.22
C VAL A 53 14.31 -20.40 -2.90
N CYS A 54 14.53 -19.94 -1.68
CA CYS A 54 14.17 -18.58 -1.19
C CYS A 54 12.68 -18.25 -1.41
N ARG A 55 11.78 -19.23 -1.17
CA ARG A 55 10.34 -19.06 -1.45
C ARG A 55 9.70 -17.94 -0.63
N VAL A 56 10.08 -17.80 0.63
CA VAL A 56 9.49 -16.81 1.55
C VAL A 56 9.82 -15.40 1.06
N GLU A 57 11.08 -15.16 0.77
CA GLU A 57 11.58 -13.87 0.27
C GLU A 57 10.97 -13.52 -1.09
N ALA A 58 10.88 -14.50 -1.98
CA ALA A 58 10.28 -14.30 -3.28
C ALA A 58 8.77 -13.99 -3.18
N ASN A 59 8.04 -14.69 -2.33
CA ASN A 59 6.61 -14.42 -2.13
C ASN A 59 6.39 -13.02 -1.54
N THR A 60 7.25 -12.56 -0.64
CA THR A 60 7.20 -11.19 -0.12
C THR A 60 7.45 -10.17 -1.23
N LEU A 61 8.45 -10.42 -2.09
CA LEU A 61 8.78 -9.53 -3.19
C LEU A 61 7.64 -9.37 -4.21
N ILE A 62 6.95 -10.46 -4.52
CA ILE A 62 5.86 -10.45 -5.52
C ILE A 62 4.47 -10.27 -4.89
N ALA A 63 4.35 -10.04 -3.58
CA ALA A 63 3.07 -9.95 -2.89
C ALA A 63 2.09 -8.93 -3.53
N PRO A 64 2.52 -7.71 -3.93
CA PRO A 64 1.64 -6.77 -4.62
C PRO A 64 1.10 -7.33 -5.95
N PHE A 65 1.97 -7.94 -6.75
CA PHE A 65 1.57 -8.59 -8.01
C PHE A 65 0.62 -9.75 -7.76
N ALA A 66 0.91 -10.60 -6.77
CA ALA A 66 0.05 -11.72 -6.40
C ALA A 66 -1.34 -11.26 -5.95
N CYS A 67 -1.41 -10.24 -5.10
CA CYS A 67 -2.67 -9.63 -4.67
C CYS A 67 -3.49 -9.12 -5.86
N HIS A 68 -2.86 -8.39 -6.78
CA HIS A 68 -3.53 -7.89 -7.97
C HIS A 68 -4.05 -9.01 -8.88
N MET A 69 -3.26 -10.06 -9.10
CA MET A 69 -3.66 -11.18 -9.96
C MET A 69 -4.80 -12.02 -9.36
N LEU A 70 -4.84 -12.18 -8.03
CA LEU A 70 -5.81 -13.04 -7.35
C LEU A 70 -7.08 -12.29 -6.93
N HIS A 71 -6.96 -11.01 -6.57
CA HIS A 71 -8.06 -10.24 -5.96
C HIS A 71 -8.50 -9.03 -6.78
N HIS A 72 -7.83 -8.75 -7.91
CA HIS A 72 -8.11 -7.59 -8.78
C HIS A 72 -8.13 -6.25 -8.03
N ARG A 73 -7.27 -6.12 -7.03
CA ARG A 73 -7.07 -4.91 -6.23
C ARG A 73 -5.60 -4.71 -5.88
N PRO A 74 -5.19 -3.51 -5.48
CA PRO A 74 -3.86 -3.28 -4.92
C PRO A 74 -3.62 -4.07 -3.63
N PHE A 75 -2.37 -4.32 -3.33
CA PHE A 75 -1.85 -4.67 -2.02
C PHE A 75 -1.73 -3.40 -1.18
N PHE A 76 -2.33 -3.38 0.00
CA PHE A 76 -2.33 -2.23 0.89
C PHE A 76 -1.33 -2.43 2.03
N THR A 77 -0.29 -1.61 2.06
CA THR A 77 0.59 -1.46 3.22
C THR A 77 0.09 -0.29 4.07
N LEU A 78 -0.39 -0.54 5.28
CA LEU A 78 -0.70 0.49 6.26
C LEU A 78 0.57 0.81 7.05
N LYS A 79 1.06 2.06 6.95
CA LYS A 79 2.22 2.53 7.70
C LYS A 79 1.78 3.50 8.78
N LEU A 80 2.23 3.27 10.00
CA LEU A 80 1.98 4.13 11.15
C LEU A 80 3.29 4.54 11.83
N GLY A 81 3.35 5.81 12.27
CA GLY A 81 4.36 6.28 13.22
C GLY A 81 3.69 6.54 14.55
N LEU A 82 4.09 5.83 15.60
CA LEU A 82 3.42 5.83 16.88
C LEU A 82 4.37 6.22 17.99
N SER A 83 3.84 6.91 19.01
CA SER A 83 4.44 6.92 20.34
C SER A 83 4.33 5.54 20.99
N VAL A 84 5.07 5.27 22.07
CA VAL A 84 5.02 3.99 22.78
C VAL A 84 3.63 3.71 23.37
N ASP A 85 2.84 4.75 23.67
CA ASP A 85 1.45 4.66 24.11
C ASP A 85 0.43 4.71 22.97
N GLY A 86 0.85 4.49 21.70
CA GLY A 86 -0.01 4.29 20.54
C GLY A 86 -0.65 5.55 19.97
N ARG A 87 -0.06 6.73 20.18
CA ARG A 87 -0.57 8.00 19.64
C ARG A 87 0.08 8.35 18.31
N ILE A 88 -0.70 9.00 17.43
CA ILE A 88 -0.25 9.48 16.11
C ILE A 88 -0.12 11.01 16.07
N ALA A 89 -0.59 11.70 17.09
CA ALA A 89 -0.47 13.14 17.31
C ALA A 89 -0.76 13.48 18.78
N ASP A 90 -0.39 14.67 19.21
CA ASP A 90 -0.79 15.21 20.49
C ASP A 90 -2.25 15.73 20.49
N HIS A 91 -2.70 16.29 21.61
CA HIS A 91 -4.06 16.82 21.77
C HIS A 91 -4.36 18.05 20.88
N THR A 92 -3.33 18.69 20.30
CA THR A 92 -3.46 19.80 19.34
C THR A 92 -3.44 19.30 17.89
N HIS A 93 -3.42 17.98 17.67
CA HIS A 93 -3.23 17.32 16.37
C HIS A 93 -1.85 17.55 15.74
N SER A 94 -0.84 17.98 16.50
CA SER A 94 0.53 18.06 16.02
C SER A 94 1.16 16.65 15.99
N SER A 95 1.62 16.25 14.80
CA SER A 95 2.25 14.94 14.53
C SER A 95 3.75 15.04 14.27
N ARG A 96 4.31 16.24 14.14
CA ARG A 96 5.70 16.47 13.70
C ARG A 96 6.61 16.82 14.86
N TRP A 97 7.60 15.99 15.22
CA TRP A 97 7.91 14.66 14.64
C TRP A 97 7.87 13.64 15.77
N ILE A 98 6.98 12.65 15.65
CA ILE A 98 6.93 11.56 16.62
C ILE A 98 8.13 10.65 16.42
N THR A 99 8.42 10.24 15.17
CA THR A 99 9.51 9.33 14.83
C THR A 99 10.76 10.07 14.37
N GLY A 100 11.91 9.45 14.58
CA GLY A 100 13.22 10.02 14.30
C GLY A 100 13.56 10.13 12.79
N PRO A 101 14.71 10.78 12.47
CA PRO A 101 15.15 10.96 11.07
C PRO A 101 15.39 9.65 10.33
N ALA A 102 15.91 8.62 11.02
CA ALA A 102 16.16 7.31 10.43
C ALA A 102 14.86 6.64 9.97
N ALA A 103 13.81 6.65 10.82
CA ALA A 103 12.49 6.16 10.45
C ALA A 103 11.91 6.91 9.26
N ARG A 104 12.02 8.24 9.23
CA ARG A 104 11.56 9.04 8.10
C ARG A 104 12.28 8.72 6.78
N LYS A 105 13.58 8.37 6.84
CA LYS A 105 14.33 7.89 5.67
C LYS A 105 13.77 6.56 5.15
N GLU A 106 13.43 5.64 6.05
CA GLU A 106 12.76 4.37 5.71
C GLU A 106 11.39 4.61 5.04
N VAL A 107 10.61 5.55 5.57
CA VAL A 107 9.32 5.92 4.95
C VAL A 107 9.50 6.41 3.52
N GLN A 108 10.58 7.16 3.22
CA GLN A 108 10.86 7.55 1.84
C GLN A 108 11.19 6.34 0.95
N ALA A 109 11.84 5.30 1.49
CA ALA A 109 12.05 4.06 0.74
C ALA A 109 10.72 3.33 0.46
N LEU A 110 9.81 3.27 1.43
CA LEU A 110 8.46 2.72 1.24
C LEU A 110 7.68 3.49 0.15
N ARG A 111 7.76 4.83 0.15
CA ARG A 111 7.11 5.66 -0.88
C ARG A 111 7.66 5.38 -2.28
N ARG A 112 8.97 5.22 -2.42
CA ARG A 112 9.59 4.89 -3.71
C ARG A 112 9.22 3.50 -4.23
N ALA A 113 8.87 2.58 -3.35
CA ALA A 113 8.46 1.22 -3.71
C ALA A 113 6.98 1.12 -4.10
N ALA A 114 6.13 2.05 -3.64
CA ALA A 114 4.70 2.04 -3.88
C ALA A 114 4.31 2.64 -5.24
N ASP A 115 3.21 2.16 -5.82
CA ASP A 115 2.60 2.76 -7.02
C ASP A 115 1.69 3.94 -6.66
N ALA A 116 1.18 3.95 -5.41
CA ALA A 116 0.36 5.05 -4.90
C ALA A 116 0.58 5.27 -3.39
N ILE A 117 0.45 6.53 -2.96
CA ILE A 117 0.49 6.92 -1.55
C ILE A 117 -0.88 7.47 -1.17
N MET A 118 -1.49 6.94 -0.12
CA MET A 118 -2.86 7.25 0.29
C MET A 118 -2.91 7.87 1.67
N VAL A 119 -3.71 8.92 1.80
CA VAL A 119 -4.01 9.59 3.08
C VAL A 119 -5.48 9.98 3.18
N GLY A 120 -5.95 10.23 4.39
CA GLY A 120 -7.26 10.82 4.62
C GLY A 120 -7.25 12.35 4.52
N ALA A 121 -8.43 12.96 4.35
CA ALA A 121 -8.63 14.41 4.32
C ALA A 121 -8.09 15.13 5.57
N GLY A 122 -8.15 14.48 6.74
CA GLY A 122 -7.58 15.01 7.98
C GLY A 122 -6.08 15.30 7.85
N THR A 123 -5.32 14.34 7.32
CA THR A 123 -3.88 14.50 7.09
C THR A 123 -3.58 15.64 6.11
N VAL A 124 -4.41 15.81 5.08
CA VAL A 124 -4.24 16.94 4.14
C VAL A 124 -4.45 18.28 4.84
N ARG A 125 -5.48 18.37 5.71
CA ARG A 125 -5.78 19.62 6.45
C ARG A 125 -4.73 20.00 7.48
N HIS A 126 -4.22 19.01 8.25
CA HIS A 126 -3.31 19.28 9.36
C HIS A 126 -1.84 19.36 8.93
N ASP A 127 -1.43 18.50 7.99
CA ASP A 127 -0.02 18.33 7.66
C ASP A 127 0.37 18.98 6.33
N ASN A 128 -0.60 19.31 5.45
CA ASN A 128 -0.36 19.79 4.09
C ASN A 128 0.79 19.03 3.38
N PRO A 129 0.71 17.67 3.29
CA PRO A 129 1.82 16.87 2.84
C PRO A 129 1.98 16.93 1.31
N SER A 130 3.21 16.88 0.81
CA SER A 130 3.44 16.69 -0.62
C SER A 130 3.14 15.27 -1.09
N LEU A 131 3.29 14.29 -0.21
CA LEU A 131 3.18 12.83 -0.48
C LEU A 131 4.17 12.33 -1.54
N TRP A 132 5.04 13.17 -2.05
CA TRP A 132 6.03 12.81 -3.06
C TRP A 132 7.27 12.22 -2.39
N PRO A 133 7.89 11.15 -2.96
CA PRO A 133 9.12 10.58 -2.39
C PRO A 133 10.30 11.57 -2.52
N ARG A 134 11.21 11.53 -1.55
CA ARG A 134 12.42 12.35 -1.52
C ARG A 134 13.64 11.46 -1.20
N PRO A 135 14.74 11.51 -1.99
CA PRO A 135 14.80 12.12 -3.32
C PRO A 135 13.81 11.44 -4.28
N ASP A 136 13.56 12.09 -5.41
CA ASP A 136 12.69 11.57 -6.45
C ASP A 136 13.11 10.16 -6.84
N GLY A 137 12.13 9.28 -7.01
CA GLY A 137 12.35 7.90 -7.41
C GLY A 137 12.23 7.71 -8.91
N GLN A 138 12.55 6.50 -9.38
CA GLN A 138 12.28 6.10 -10.78
C GLN A 138 10.78 5.97 -11.06
N ARG A 139 9.95 5.85 -10.01
CA ARG A 139 8.50 5.75 -10.10
C ARG A 139 7.86 7.05 -9.65
N ASN A 140 6.87 7.48 -10.40
CA ASN A 140 6.03 8.64 -10.08
C ASN A 140 4.72 8.13 -9.45
N PRO A 141 4.62 7.98 -8.13
CA PRO A 141 3.45 7.39 -7.50
C PRO A 141 2.21 8.28 -7.67
N TRP A 142 1.04 7.67 -7.70
CA TRP A 142 -0.21 8.38 -7.55
C TRP A 142 -0.35 8.86 -6.10
N ARG A 143 -1.07 9.96 -5.89
CA ARG A 143 -1.46 10.45 -4.56
C ARG A 143 -2.96 10.28 -4.41
N ILE A 144 -3.36 9.48 -3.44
CA ILE A 144 -4.78 9.16 -3.20
C ILE A 144 -5.23 9.87 -1.94
N ILE A 145 -6.28 10.68 -2.04
CA ILE A 145 -6.86 11.40 -0.91
C ILE A 145 -8.26 10.86 -0.68
N ILE A 146 -8.51 10.31 0.50
CA ILE A 146 -9.86 9.91 0.90
C ILE A 146 -10.58 11.13 1.46
N ALA A 147 -11.57 11.62 0.72
CA ALA A 147 -12.37 12.75 1.15
C ALA A 147 -13.29 12.34 2.31
N GLY A 148 -13.28 13.14 3.36
CA GLY A 148 -14.28 13.06 4.43
C GLY A 148 -15.56 13.84 4.09
N LYS A 149 -16.39 14.09 5.09
CA LYS A 149 -17.66 14.85 4.91
C LYS A 149 -17.43 16.32 4.53
N GLY A 150 -16.36 16.95 5.01
CA GLY A 150 -16.06 18.37 4.76
C GLY A 150 -15.24 18.61 3.51
N PRO A 151 -15.08 19.87 3.08
CA PRO A 151 -14.26 20.25 1.94
C PRO A 151 -12.78 19.97 2.21
N LEU A 152 -12.02 19.81 1.13
CA LEU A 152 -10.56 19.77 1.18
C LEU A 152 -9.99 21.19 1.04
N PRO A 153 -8.83 21.50 1.64
CA PRO A 153 -8.16 22.77 1.43
C PRO A 153 -7.66 22.85 -0.03
N LEU A 154 -8.23 23.78 -0.79
CA LEU A 154 -7.92 23.93 -2.22
C LEU A 154 -6.53 24.49 -2.49
N ASP A 155 -5.91 25.11 -1.50
CA ASP A 155 -4.52 25.58 -1.47
C ASP A 155 -3.52 24.51 -1.06
N ALA A 156 -3.98 23.31 -0.72
CA ALA A 156 -3.09 22.21 -0.33
C ALA A 156 -2.07 21.89 -1.42
N GLN A 157 -0.83 21.60 -1.01
CA GLN A 157 0.31 21.34 -1.88
C GLN A 157 0.00 20.26 -2.93
N VAL A 158 -0.72 19.20 -2.56
CA VAL A 158 -1.10 18.10 -3.45
C VAL A 158 -1.95 18.51 -4.67
N PHE A 159 -2.55 19.69 -4.67
CA PHE A 159 -3.34 20.23 -5.77
C PHE A 159 -2.65 21.38 -6.52
N ASN A 160 -1.53 21.89 -6.00
CA ASN A 160 -0.91 23.12 -6.51
C ASN A 160 0.57 22.95 -6.88
N ASP A 161 1.12 21.75 -6.77
CA ASP A 161 2.47 21.43 -7.24
C ASP A 161 2.47 20.85 -8.67
N GLU A 162 3.65 20.66 -9.24
CA GLU A 162 3.85 20.09 -10.58
C GLU A 162 3.28 18.68 -10.77
N HIS A 163 2.98 17.98 -9.67
CA HIS A 163 2.44 16.63 -9.65
C HIS A 163 0.92 16.58 -9.45
N ALA A 164 0.20 17.71 -9.51
CA ALA A 164 -1.26 17.78 -9.28
C ALA A 164 -2.03 16.76 -10.15
N LYS A 165 -1.62 16.56 -11.40
CA LYS A 165 -2.20 15.58 -12.33
C LYS A 165 -2.07 14.12 -11.87
N ARG A 166 -1.22 13.83 -10.90
CA ARG A 166 -1.04 12.52 -10.26
C ARG A 166 -1.83 12.39 -8.95
N THR A 167 -2.82 13.27 -8.72
CA THR A 167 -3.65 13.23 -7.52
C THR A 167 -5.05 12.74 -7.87
N ILE A 168 -5.55 11.78 -7.08
CA ILE A 168 -6.90 11.26 -7.15
C ILE A 168 -7.57 11.52 -5.81
N VAL A 169 -8.70 12.20 -5.82
CA VAL A 169 -9.58 12.34 -4.66
C VAL A 169 -10.69 11.29 -4.77
N ALA A 170 -10.76 10.37 -3.81
CA ALA A 170 -11.86 9.42 -3.70
C ALA A 170 -12.91 9.98 -2.74
N ALA A 171 -14.11 10.20 -3.23
CA ALA A 171 -15.18 10.87 -2.52
C ALA A 171 -16.53 10.13 -2.66
N PRO A 172 -17.43 10.25 -1.69
CA PRO A 172 -18.81 9.81 -1.89
C PRO A 172 -19.47 10.53 -3.06
N ARG A 173 -20.42 9.87 -3.75
CA ARG A 173 -21.20 10.52 -4.80
C ARG A 173 -21.89 11.79 -4.28
N GLY A 174 -21.81 12.85 -5.07
CA GLY A 174 -22.36 14.16 -4.73
C GLY A 174 -21.56 14.93 -3.67
N TRP A 175 -20.32 14.49 -3.38
CA TRP A 175 -19.44 15.20 -2.45
C TRP A 175 -19.04 16.57 -2.98
N GLN A 176 -19.36 17.63 -2.22
CA GLN A 176 -18.88 19.00 -2.40
C GLN A 176 -18.67 19.40 -3.89
N PRO A 177 -19.76 19.55 -4.70
CA PRO A 177 -19.64 19.69 -6.15
C PRO A 177 -18.72 20.84 -6.60
N SER A 178 -18.79 22.00 -5.93
CA SER A 178 -17.93 23.16 -6.25
C SER A 178 -16.45 22.86 -5.93
N CYS A 179 -16.16 22.18 -4.82
CA CYS A 179 -14.81 21.77 -4.49
C CYS A 179 -14.27 20.76 -5.51
N ALA A 180 -15.09 19.78 -5.90
CA ALA A 180 -14.73 18.78 -6.90
C ALA A 180 -14.41 19.42 -8.26
N GLN A 181 -15.20 20.42 -8.68
CA GLN A 181 -14.99 21.15 -9.94
C GLN A 181 -13.64 21.90 -9.92
N ILE A 182 -13.34 22.60 -8.83
CA ILE A 182 -12.06 23.32 -8.69
C ILE A 182 -10.86 22.36 -8.70
N ILE A 183 -10.97 21.22 -7.98
CA ILE A 183 -9.92 20.20 -7.94
C ILE A 183 -9.66 19.64 -9.35
N ARG A 184 -10.72 19.32 -10.11
CA ARG A 184 -10.60 18.90 -11.52
C ARG A 184 -9.94 19.99 -12.39
N GLY A 185 -10.28 21.26 -12.18
CA GLY A 185 -9.66 22.39 -12.87
C GLY A 185 -8.16 22.54 -12.61
N LYS A 186 -7.67 22.04 -11.46
CA LYS A 186 -6.23 21.97 -11.13
C LYS A 186 -5.54 20.74 -11.74
N GLY A 187 -6.26 19.89 -12.45
CA GLY A 187 -5.74 18.71 -13.12
C GLY A 187 -5.80 17.42 -12.29
N ALA A 188 -6.23 17.47 -11.03
CA ALA A 188 -6.44 16.26 -10.22
C ALA A 188 -7.75 15.56 -10.58
N ALA A 189 -7.79 14.22 -10.44
CA ALA A 189 -9.00 13.45 -10.67
C ALA A 189 -9.87 13.40 -9.41
N VAL A 190 -11.20 13.35 -9.60
CA VAL A 190 -12.16 13.08 -8.52
C VAL A 190 -13.00 11.87 -8.90
N LEU A 191 -12.83 10.79 -8.15
CA LEU A 191 -13.58 9.55 -8.26
C LEU A 191 -14.74 9.58 -7.28
N GLU A 192 -15.97 9.63 -7.81
CA GLU A 192 -17.18 9.60 -7.01
C GLU A 192 -17.67 8.15 -6.85
N LEU A 193 -17.64 7.64 -5.64
CA LEU A 193 -17.85 6.25 -5.28
C LEU A 193 -19.05 6.10 -4.34
N PRO A 194 -19.69 4.90 -4.25
CA PRO A 194 -20.74 4.66 -3.29
C PRO A 194 -20.26 4.82 -1.85
N ALA A 195 -20.92 5.63 -1.03
CA ALA A 195 -20.49 5.96 0.33
C ALA A 195 -20.33 4.73 1.24
N LYS A 196 -21.26 3.75 1.17
CA LYS A 196 -21.24 2.54 2.01
C LYS A 196 -20.08 1.58 1.70
N SER A 197 -19.52 1.64 0.50
CA SER A 197 -18.46 0.74 0.03
C SER A 197 -17.28 1.52 -0.56
N LEU A 198 -17.03 2.75 -0.10
CA LEU A 198 -16.07 3.66 -0.71
C LEU A 198 -14.70 3.02 -0.86
N LEU A 199 -14.13 2.47 0.22
CA LEU A 199 -12.78 1.87 0.19
C LEU A 199 -12.72 0.61 -0.67
N ALA A 200 -13.73 -0.25 -0.62
CA ALA A 200 -13.77 -1.46 -1.45
C ALA A 200 -13.95 -1.12 -2.94
N SER A 201 -14.78 -0.12 -3.25
CA SER A 201 -14.96 0.38 -4.61
C SER A 201 -13.69 1.05 -5.12
N LEU A 202 -13.04 1.86 -4.29
CA LEU A 202 -11.75 2.47 -4.61
C LEU A 202 -10.68 1.41 -4.90
N ALA A 203 -10.56 0.39 -4.06
CA ALA A 203 -9.60 -0.68 -4.26
C ALA A 203 -9.76 -1.35 -5.64
N ARG A 204 -10.99 -1.57 -6.08
CA ARG A 204 -11.29 -2.11 -7.41
C ARG A 204 -10.90 -1.15 -8.53
N GLU A 205 -11.26 0.13 -8.41
CA GLU A 205 -10.90 1.14 -9.41
C GLU A 205 -9.38 1.32 -9.53
N LEU A 206 -8.65 1.33 -8.41
CA LEU A 206 -7.20 1.39 -8.43
C LEU A 206 -6.60 0.14 -9.10
N GLY A 207 -7.18 -1.04 -8.86
CA GLY A 207 -6.80 -2.28 -9.56
C GLY A 207 -7.02 -2.18 -11.07
N ASN A 208 -8.15 -1.63 -11.52
CA ASN A 208 -8.46 -1.39 -12.93
C ASN A 208 -7.47 -0.41 -13.59
N LEU A 209 -6.96 0.56 -12.83
CA LEU A 209 -5.90 1.48 -13.27
C LEU A 209 -4.49 0.84 -13.30
N GLY A 210 -4.37 -0.43 -12.93
CA GLY A 210 -3.09 -1.16 -12.89
C GLY A 210 -2.20 -0.79 -11.70
N ILE A 211 -2.74 -0.13 -10.66
CA ILE A 211 -2.03 0.14 -9.42
C ILE A 211 -1.99 -1.16 -8.62
N MET A 212 -0.78 -1.64 -8.32
CA MET A 212 -0.58 -2.92 -7.62
C MET A 212 -0.25 -2.73 -6.14
N HIS A 213 0.35 -1.61 -5.74
CA HIS A 213 0.77 -1.36 -4.37
C HIS A 213 0.37 0.04 -3.89
N VAL A 214 -0.38 0.11 -2.81
CA VAL A 214 -0.77 1.35 -2.12
C VAL A 214 -0.13 1.42 -0.75
N LEU A 215 0.66 2.45 -0.49
CA LEU A 215 1.15 2.81 0.83
C LEU A 215 0.15 3.77 1.48
N CYS A 216 -0.56 3.33 2.50
CA CYS A 216 -1.40 4.20 3.31
C CYS A 216 -0.58 4.81 4.45
N GLU A 217 -0.45 6.13 4.47
CA GLU A 217 0.31 6.86 5.49
C GLU A 217 -0.58 7.60 6.46
N GLY A 218 -1.86 7.25 6.52
CA GLY A 218 -2.44 7.80 7.49
C GLY A 218 -3.65 8.53 7.82
N GLY A 219 -3.67 9.01 9.04
CA GLY A 219 -4.80 9.40 9.81
C GLY A 219 -5.44 8.18 10.49
N GLY A 220 -5.65 8.25 11.81
CA GLY A 220 -6.20 7.12 12.57
C GLY A 220 -7.56 6.65 12.05
N ILE A 221 -8.41 7.57 11.58
CA ILE A 221 -9.73 7.22 11.02
C ILE A 221 -9.56 6.33 9.79
N LEU A 222 -8.73 6.73 8.83
CA LEU A 222 -8.49 5.92 7.63
C LEU A 222 -7.83 4.57 7.94
N ALA A 223 -6.91 4.54 8.91
CA ALA A 223 -6.30 3.30 9.37
C ALA A 223 -7.34 2.33 9.95
N GLY A 224 -8.23 2.82 10.81
CA GLY A 224 -9.34 2.05 11.35
C GLY A 224 -10.30 1.54 10.28
N ASP A 225 -10.69 2.40 9.35
CA ASP A 225 -11.61 2.06 8.24
C ASP A 225 -11.02 0.98 7.32
N LEU A 226 -9.72 1.06 6.99
CA LEU A 226 -9.03 0.03 6.19
C LEU A 226 -8.97 -1.32 6.90
N LEU A 227 -8.71 -1.31 8.22
CA LEU A 227 -8.70 -2.53 9.04
C LEU A 227 -10.10 -3.14 9.15
N GLN A 228 -11.14 -2.33 9.35
CA GLN A 228 -12.53 -2.80 9.38
C GLN A 228 -12.99 -3.35 8.03
N ALA A 229 -12.51 -2.77 6.94
CA ALA A 229 -12.80 -3.25 5.59
C ALA A 229 -11.99 -4.50 5.18
N GLY A 230 -11.06 -5.00 6.02
CA GLY A 230 -10.19 -6.13 5.70
C GLY A 230 -9.26 -5.88 4.50
N LEU A 231 -8.88 -4.62 4.27
CA LEU A 231 -8.07 -4.22 3.12
C LEU A 231 -6.57 -4.14 3.42
N VAL A 232 -6.16 -4.27 4.68
CA VAL A 232 -4.74 -4.19 5.06
C VAL A 232 -4.06 -5.54 4.84
N ASP A 233 -3.14 -5.59 3.89
CA ASP A 233 -2.33 -6.78 3.57
C ASP A 233 -1.00 -6.80 4.33
N GLU A 234 -0.48 -5.62 4.68
CA GLU A 234 0.74 -5.45 5.46
C GLU A 234 0.60 -4.26 6.41
N LEU A 235 1.11 -4.40 7.63
CA LEU A 235 1.15 -3.35 8.64
C LEU A 235 2.60 -3.06 9.01
N CYS A 236 3.05 -1.83 8.76
CA CYS A 236 4.37 -1.31 9.09
C CYS A 236 4.27 -0.25 10.18
N ILE A 237 4.81 -0.50 11.34
CA ILE A 237 4.76 0.43 12.48
C ILE A 237 6.17 0.87 12.88
N PHE A 238 6.34 2.17 13.04
CA PHE A 238 7.50 2.77 13.69
C PHE A 238 7.08 3.25 15.08
N PHE A 239 7.54 2.60 16.13
CA PHE A 239 7.32 3.00 17.50
C PHE A 239 8.46 3.90 17.97
N SER A 240 8.14 5.10 18.39
CA SER A 240 9.08 6.02 19.03
C SER A 240 9.01 5.91 20.54
N PRO A 241 10.14 5.97 21.25
CA PRO A 241 10.19 5.89 22.71
C PRO A 241 9.75 7.22 23.38
N VAL A 242 8.61 7.75 22.95
CA VAL A 242 7.98 8.96 23.49
C VAL A 242 6.59 8.64 24.01
N LEU A 243 6.20 9.24 25.12
CA LEU A 243 4.85 9.22 25.68
C LEU A 243 4.14 10.53 25.33
N ILE A 244 3.01 10.45 24.67
CA ILE A 244 2.26 11.64 24.23
C ILE A 244 0.97 11.79 25.03
N GLY A 245 0.28 10.70 25.32
CA GLY A 245 -1.05 10.74 25.93
C GLY A 245 -2.13 11.30 25.00
N GLY A 246 -3.26 11.73 25.57
CA GLY A 246 -4.35 12.37 24.83
C GLY A 246 -5.19 11.41 23.97
N PRO A 247 -6.15 11.95 23.20
CA PRO A 247 -7.17 11.14 22.54
C PRO A 247 -6.81 10.68 21.11
N VAL A 248 -5.75 11.21 20.50
CA VAL A 248 -5.46 11.00 19.07
C VAL A 248 -4.73 9.67 18.87
N GLY A 249 -5.50 8.60 18.79
CA GLY A 249 -4.99 7.23 18.64
C GLY A 249 -4.83 6.76 17.20
N ALA A 250 -4.11 5.66 17.03
CA ALA A 250 -3.74 5.07 15.74
C ALA A 250 -4.92 4.55 14.91
N MET A 251 -6.04 4.18 15.56
CA MET A 251 -7.17 3.49 14.90
C MET A 251 -8.45 4.35 14.85
N GLY A 252 -8.35 5.65 15.12
CA GLY A 252 -9.50 6.55 15.12
C GLY A 252 -10.60 6.06 16.07
N LEU A 253 -11.81 5.86 15.52
CA LEU A 253 -12.97 5.36 16.26
C LEU A 253 -13.19 3.84 16.09
N ALA A 254 -12.33 3.15 15.37
CA ALA A 254 -12.48 1.71 15.14
C ALA A 254 -12.31 0.93 16.44
N GLN A 255 -13.25 0.04 16.69
CA GLN A 255 -13.30 -0.78 17.91
C GLN A 255 -13.63 -2.24 17.56
N TRP A 256 -13.02 -3.15 18.27
CA TRP A 256 -13.29 -4.58 18.15
C TRP A 256 -13.43 -5.22 19.53
N LYS A 257 -14.30 -6.22 19.64
CA LYS A 257 -14.21 -7.13 20.77
C LYS A 257 -12.93 -7.97 20.62
N LEU A 258 -12.26 -8.30 21.73
CA LEU A 258 -10.95 -8.96 21.71
C LEU A 258 -10.94 -10.28 20.92
N ASN A 259 -12.04 -11.03 20.98
CA ASN A 259 -12.18 -12.32 20.27
C ASN A 259 -12.31 -12.21 18.74
N VAL A 260 -12.65 -11.03 18.21
CA VAL A 260 -12.79 -10.76 16.77
C VAL A 260 -11.85 -9.64 16.27
N ALA A 261 -10.96 -9.17 17.14
CA ALA A 261 -9.98 -8.15 16.77
C ALA A 261 -9.03 -8.69 15.68
N PRO A 262 -8.65 -7.85 14.69
CA PRO A 262 -7.69 -8.24 13.67
C PRO A 262 -6.39 -8.74 14.30
N ARG A 263 -5.95 -9.91 13.88
CA ARG A 263 -4.70 -10.50 14.34
C ARG A 263 -3.66 -10.46 13.24
N PHE A 264 -2.42 -10.23 13.63
CA PHE A 264 -1.29 -10.15 12.70
C PHE A 264 -0.17 -11.08 13.15
N SER A 265 0.56 -11.63 12.19
CA SER A 265 1.80 -12.38 12.40
C SER A 265 2.99 -11.46 12.21
N LEU A 266 3.90 -11.44 13.18
CA LEU A 266 5.16 -10.70 13.09
C LEU A 266 6.04 -11.30 11.99
N ARG A 267 6.54 -10.44 11.09
CA ARG A 267 7.45 -10.81 10.00
C ARG A 267 8.86 -10.27 10.22
N GLU A 268 8.94 -9.07 10.75
CA GLU A 268 10.21 -8.39 10.98
C GLU A 268 10.08 -7.48 12.19
N SER A 269 11.13 -7.42 13.01
CA SER A 269 11.31 -6.39 14.03
C SER A 269 12.76 -5.98 14.06
N ARG A 270 13.03 -4.67 14.05
CA ARG A 270 14.39 -4.13 14.11
C ARG A 270 14.42 -2.71 14.62
N ARG A 271 15.58 -2.32 15.16
CA ARG A 271 15.85 -0.95 15.55
C ARG A 271 16.14 -0.08 14.31
N VAL A 272 15.57 1.14 14.28
CA VAL A 272 15.79 2.14 13.23
C VAL A 272 16.11 3.48 13.88
N GLY A 273 17.38 3.76 14.10
CA GLY A 273 17.81 4.87 14.94
C GLY A 273 17.38 4.66 16.40
N HIS A 274 16.54 5.55 16.92
CA HIS A 274 15.96 5.41 18.26
C HIS A 274 14.60 4.72 18.25
N ASP A 275 14.00 4.53 17.08
CA ASP A 275 12.67 3.94 16.93
C ASP A 275 12.78 2.40 16.77
N LEU A 276 11.66 1.71 17.05
CA LEU A 276 11.47 0.29 16.75
C LEU A 276 10.58 0.17 15.50
N PHE A 277 11.07 -0.48 14.46
CA PHE A 277 10.28 -0.87 13.30
C PHE A 277 9.71 -2.28 13.46
N ILE A 278 8.43 -2.43 13.16
CA ILE A 278 7.73 -3.71 13.14
C ILE A 278 6.97 -3.84 11.82
N ARG A 279 7.12 -5.00 11.15
CA ARG A 279 6.36 -5.39 9.97
C ARG A 279 5.54 -6.64 10.29
N MET A 280 4.26 -6.60 9.95
CA MET A 280 3.30 -7.67 10.22
C MET A 280 2.40 -7.90 9.01
N THR A 281 1.92 -9.12 8.86
CA THR A 281 0.87 -9.46 7.88
C THR A 281 -0.34 -10.04 8.61
N PRO A 282 -1.56 -9.95 8.07
CA PRO A 282 -2.71 -10.59 8.67
C PRO A 282 -2.41 -12.05 9.01
N ALA A 283 -2.76 -12.46 10.22
CA ALA A 283 -2.61 -13.86 10.61
C ALA A 283 -3.60 -14.71 9.77
N THR A 284 -3.09 -15.74 9.11
CA THR A 284 -3.95 -16.78 8.59
C THR A 284 -4.66 -17.42 9.76
N ALA A 285 -5.99 -17.53 9.69
CA ALA A 285 -6.72 -18.29 10.69
C ALA A 285 -6.08 -19.68 10.77
N GLU A 286 -5.45 -20.00 11.89
CA GLU A 286 -5.13 -21.39 12.20
C GLU A 286 -6.47 -22.12 12.27
N ARG A 287 -6.71 -22.97 11.26
CA ARG A 287 -7.84 -23.89 11.24
C ARG A 287 -7.52 -25.09 12.11
#